data_0bb5082320886c0869f626fcf40a95b3
#
_entry.id   0bb5082320886c0869f626fcf40a95b3
#
_cell.length_a   1.000
_cell.length_b   1.000
_cell.length_c   1.000
_cell.angle_alpha   90.00
_cell.angle_beta   90.00
_cell.angle_gamma   90.00
#
_symmetry.space_group_name_H-M   'P 1'
#
loop_
_entity.id
_entity.type
_entity.pdbx_description
1 polymer ?
#
loop_
_entity_poly.entity_id
_entity_poly.type
_entity_poly.pdbx_seq_one_letter_code
_entity_poly.pdbx_strand_id
1 'polypeptide(L)'
;MAFKLGKESRGFKTPQNTNLFQKNMEDGSLAQANMDGSIDIDASININSKEAERIIKHEEAHIQQIEEGRAAYGDNWVMWEGDIYFRKEENGIAVIDGPNGRWPEGHPNHPWEAEAIAAEKINNNKE
;
A
#
# COMPACT_ATOMS: atom_id res chain seq x y z
N MET A 1 16.44 -26.75 -3.78
CA MET A 1 15.95 -26.48 -4.06
C MET A 1 15.15 -25.45 -4.24
N ALA A 2 14.47 -25.26 -5.04
CA ALA A 2 13.62 -24.22 -5.35
C ALA A 2 12.82 -23.76 -4.27
N PHE A 3 12.65 -24.57 -3.37
CA PHE A 3 11.87 -24.18 -2.33
C PHE A 3 12.39 -23.01 -1.61
N LYS A 4 13.57 -22.65 -1.85
CA LYS A 4 14.03 -21.53 -1.20
C LYS A 4 13.28 -20.36 -1.55
N LEU A 5 12.75 -20.26 -2.72
CA LEU A 5 12.05 -19.07 -3.08
C LEU A 5 10.80 -18.91 -2.26
N GLY A 6 10.20 -19.97 -1.91
CA GLY A 6 9.00 -19.85 -1.14
C GLY A 6 9.21 -19.41 0.27
N LYS A 7 10.44 -19.42 0.75
CA LYS A 7 10.65 -18.98 2.07
C LYS A 7 10.65 -17.51 2.21
N GLU A 8 10.80 -16.81 1.11
CA GLU A 8 10.91 -15.37 1.20
C GLU A 8 9.59 -14.66 1.04
N SER A 9 8.59 -15.36 0.53
CA SER A 9 7.28 -14.75 0.47
C SER A 9 6.25 -15.86 0.45
N ARG A 10 5.14 -15.63 1.09
CA ARG A 10 4.06 -16.60 1.18
C ARG A 10 2.82 -15.98 0.60
N GLY A 11 2.13 -16.71 -0.26
CA GLY A 11 0.98 -16.20 -0.97
C GLY A 11 -0.33 -16.53 -0.29
N PHE A 12 -1.21 -15.57 -0.27
CA PHE A 12 -2.54 -15.69 0.29
C PHE A 12 -3.51 -14.96 -0.62
N LYS A 13 -4.79 -15.13 -0.38
CA LYS A 13 -5.81 -14.30 -1.02
C LYS A 13 -6.55 -13.54 0.05
N THR A 14 -6.84 -12.27 -0.21
CA THR A 14 -7.67 -11.50 0.70
C THR A 14 -9.13 -11.90 0.49
N PRO A 15 -10.05 -11.48 1.38
CA PRO A 15 -11.47 -11.73 1.14
C PRO A 15 -11.99 -11.18 -0.17
N GLN A 16 -11.33 -10.15 -0.71
CA GLN A 16 -11.73 -9.58 -2.00
C GLN A 16 -10.97 -10.21 -3.16
N ASN A 17 -10.29 -11.33 -2.89
CA ASN A 17 -9.59 -12.10 -3.91
C ASN A 17 -8.34 -11.41 -4.48
N THR A 18 -7.74 -10.53 -3.70
CA THR A 18 -6.49 -9.89 -4.08
C THR A 18 -5.32 -10.78 -3.68
N ASN A 19 -4.31 -10.90 -4.53
CA ASN A 19 -3.11 -11.65 -4.18
C ASN A 19 -2.34 -10.91 -3.09
N LEU A 20 -2.01 -11.62 -2.02
CA LEU A 20 -1.33 -11.04 -0.88
C LEU A 20 -0.09 -11.85 -0.60
N PHE A 21 1.06 -11.19 -0.58
CA PHE A 21 2.33 -11.85 -0.34
C PHE A 21 2.95 -11.36 0.96
N GLN A 22 3.28 -12.29 1.83
CA GLN A 22 3.92 -11.94 3.09
C GLN A 22 5.42 -12.06 2.90
N LYS A 23 6.15 -11.01 3.18
CA LYS A 23 7.58 -10.99 2.94
C LYS A 23 8.24 -9.97 3.85
N ASN A 24 9.56 -10.00 3.91
CA ASN A 24 10.31 -9.05 4.72
C ASN A 24 10.37 -7.73 3.97
N MET A 25 9.72 -6.70 4.50
CA MET A 25 9.69 -5.38 3.86
C MET A 25 10.95 -4.63 4.27
N GLU A 26 11.88 -4.52 3.34
CA GLU A 26 13.20 -4.01 3.66
C GLU A 26 13.25 -2.54 3.97
N ASP A 27 12.27 -1.78 3.50
CA ASP A 27 12.26 -0.34 3.72
C ASP A 27 11.56 0.05 5.01
N GLY A 28 11.17 -0.92 5.81
CA GLY A 28 10.51 -0.64 7.08
C GLY A 28 9.02 -0.39 6.99
N SER A 29 8.44 -0.45 5.81
CA SER A 29 7.00 -0.27 5.69
C SER A 29 6.29 -1.53 6.15
N LEU A 30 5.02 -1.40 6.50
CA LEU A 30 4.23 -2.55 6.92
C LEU A 30 3.60 -3.26 5.74
N ALA A 31 3.30 -2.54 4.68
CA ALA A 31 2.67 -3.14 3.50
C ALA A 31 2.78 -2.20 2.31
N GLN A 32 2.49 -2.72 1.14
CA GLN A 32 2.54 -1.94 -0.09
C GLN A 32 1.55 -2.51 -1.09
N ALA A 33 0.79 -1.63 -1.73
CA ALA A 33 -0.04 -2.01 -2.86
C ALA A 33 0.81 -1.92 -4.12
N ASN A 34 0.80 -2.95 -4.93
CA ASN A 34 1.65 -3.01 -6.12
C ASN A 34 0.86 -2.65 -7.37
N MET A 35 1.56 -2.14 -8.37
CA MET A 35 0.91 -1.73 -9.62
C MET A 35 0.28 -2.90 -10.36
N ASP A 36 0.67 -4.13 -10.06
CA ASP A 36 0.08 -5.31 -10.69
C ASP A 36 -1.20 -5.78 -9.97
N GLY A 37 -1.63 -5.06 -8.94
CA GLY A 37 -2.84 -5.41 -8.21
C GLY A 37 -2.63 -6.31 -7.02
N SER A 38 -1.39 -6.63 -6.69
CA SER A 38 -1.11 -7.45 -5.52
C SER A 38 -0.72 -6.58 -4.33
N ILE A 39 -0.67 -7.16 -3.16
CA ILE A 39 -0.28 -6.49 -1.93
C ILE A 39 0.88 -7.25 -1.30
N ASP A 40 1.91 -6.53 -0.87
CA ASP A 40 2.96 -7.10 -0.04
C ASP A 40 2.70 -6.66 1.40
N ILE A 41 2.83 -7.59 2.36
CA ILE A 41 2.67 -7.26 3.77
C ILE A 41 3.86 -7.83 4.54
N ASP A 42 4.33 -7.09 5.53
CA ASP A 42 5.53 -7.49 6.24
C ASP A 42 5.34 -8.82 6.97
N ALA A 43 6.40 -9.62 6.98
CA ALA A 43 6.37 -10.94 7.58
C ALA A 43 6.10 -10.92 9.08
N SER A 44 6.34 -9.80 9.74
CA SER A 44 6.10 -9.68 11.17
C SER A 44 4.62 -9.54 11.52
N ILE A 45 3.76 -9.28 10.53
CA ILE A 45 2.35 -9.06 10.79
C ILE A 45 1.63 -10.40 10.80
N ASN A 46 0.85 -10.65 11.84
CA ASN A 46 0.03 -11.85 11.90
C ASN A 46 -1.15 -11.67 10.95
N ILE A 47 -1.19 -12.47 9.90
CA ILE A 47 -2.15 -12.31 8.83
C ILE A 47 -3.59 -12.48 9.30
N ASN A 48 -3.80 -13.12 10.43
CA ASN A 48 -5.14 -13.34 10.95
C ASN A 48 -5.54 -12.33 12.02
N SER A 49 -4.75 -11.27 12.21
CA SER A 49 -5.02 -10.29 13.25
C SER A 49 -5.91 -9.16 12.75
N LYS A 50 -6.45 -8.41 13.69
CA LYS A 50 -7.21 -7.23 13.31
C LYS A 50 -6.32 -6.16 12.74
N GLU A 51 -5.06 -6.14 13.14
CA GLU A 51 -4.10 -5.21 12.54
C GLU A 51 -3.91 -5.53 11.06
N ALA A 52 -3.78 -6.81 10.72
CA ALA A 52 -3.64 -7.20 9.33
C ALA A 52 -4.90 -6.82 8.54
N GLU A 53 -6.06 -7.00 9.12
CA GLU A 53 -7.31 -6.65 8.45
C GLU A 53 -7.34 -5.17 8.09
N ARG A 54 -6.95 -4.32 9.02
CA ARG A 54 -6.92 -2.88 8.80
C ARG A 54 -5.90 -2.51 7.72
N ILE A 55 -4.72 -3.11 7.78
CA ILE A 55 -3.67 -2.86 6.82
C ILE A 55 -4.11 -3.29 5.42
N ILE A 56 -4.73 -4.46 5.31
CA ILE A 56 -5.18 -4.97 4.04
C ILE A 56 -6.25 -4.06 3.44
N LYS A 57 -7.18 -3.56 4.24
CA LYS A 57 -8.19 -2.63 3.72
C LYS A 57 -7.55 -1.36 3.18
N HIS A 58 -6.54 -0.86 3.86
CA HIS A 58 -5.81 0.32 3.41
C HIS A 58 -5.18 0.06 2.05
N GLU A 59 -4.48 -1.07 1.92
CA GLU A 59 -3.79 -1.36 0.66
C GLU A 59 -4.78 -1.70 -0.46
N GLU A 60 -5.89 -2.32 -0.14
CA GLU A 60 -6.91 -2.60 -1.15
C GLU A 60 -7.54 -1.32 -1.68
N ALA A 61 -7.64 -0.28 -0.84
CA ALA A 61 -8.08 1.02 -1.33
C ALA A 61 -7.11 1.56 -2.37
N HIS A 62 -5.81 1.41 -2.14
CA HIS A 62 -4.82 1.82 -3.14
C HIS A 62 -4.93 0.98 -4.42
N ILE A 63 -5.17 -0.33 -4.30
CA ILE A 63 -5.34 -1.17 -5.49
C ILE A 63 -6.54 -0.66 -6.29
N GLN A 64 -7.62 -0.31 -5.62
CA GLN A 64 -8.79 0.20 -6.31
C GLN A 64 -8.49 1.52 -7.01
N GLN A 65 -7.75 2.42 -6.36
CA GLN A 65 -7.36 3.68 -6.98
C GLN A 65 -6.56 3.44 -8.26
N ILE A 66 -5.67 2.45 -8.23
CA ILE A 66 -4.85 2.11 -9.39
C ILE A 66 -5.72 1.51 -10.48
N GLU A 67 -6.61 0.60 -10.13
CA GLU A 67 -7.47 -0.05 -11.11
C GLU A 67 -8.43 0.92 -11.76
N GLU A 68 -8.85 1.93 -11.05
CA GLU A 68 -9.73 2.96 -11.59
C GLU A 68 -8.98 3.98 -12.44
N GLY A 69 -7.68 3.88 -12.51
CA GLY A 69 -6.87 4.84 -13.28
C GLY A 69 -6.67 6.16 -12.58
N ARG A 70 -7.04 6.26 -11.31
CA ARG A 70 -6.89 7.51 -10.55
C ARG A 70 -5.51 7.67 -9.98
N ALA A 71 -4.80 6.57 -9.75
CA ALA A 71 -3.47 6.60 -9.16
C ALA A 71 -2.51 5.69 -9.91
N ALA A 72 -1.25 6.08 -9.91
CA ALA A 72 -0.17 5.23 -10.40
C ALA A 72 1.11 5.72 -9.75
N TYR A 73 2.14 4.90 -9.73
CA TYR A 73 3.39 5.36 -9.15
C TYR A 73 4.58 4.64 -9.77
N GLY A 74 5.71 5.27 -9.68
CA GLY A 74 7.00 4.69 -10.04
C GLY A 74 7.99 5.01 -8.95
N ASP A 75 9.27 4.83 -9.22
CA ASP A 75 10.29 5.02 -8.19
C ASP A 75 10.38 6.46 -7.70
N ASN A 76 10.16 7.41 -8.58
CA ASN A 76 10.38 8.83 -8.27
C ASN A 76 9.15 9.70 -8.45
N TRP A 77 7.99 9.11 -8.62
CA TRP A 77 6.80 9.88 -8.91
C TRP A 77 5.54 9.16 -8.46
N VAL A 78 4.49 9.94 -8.23
CA VAL A 78 3.15 9.44 -7.98
C VAL A 78 2.22 10.26 -8.87
N MET A 79 1.25 9.62 -9.49
CA MET A 79 0.20 10.32 -10.22
C MET A 79 -1.09 10.15 -9.43
N TRP A 80 -1.82 11.24 -9.26
CA TRP A 80 -3.11 11.21 -8.59
C TRP A 80 -4.08 12.10 -9.35
N GLU A 81 -5.10 11.45 -9.91
CA GLU A 81 -6.19 12.16 -10.61
C GLU A 81 -5.66 13.15 -11.64
N GLY A 82 -4.66 12.75 -12.37
CA GLY A 82 -4.08 13.55 -13.45
C GLY A 82 -2.91 14.44 -13.07
N ASP A 83 -2.65 14.60 -11.78
CA ASP A 83 -1.54 15.44 -11.34
C ASP A 83 -0.33 14.58 -11.02
N ILE A 84 0.85 15.10 -11.30
CA ILE A 84 2.10 14.39 -11.01
C ILE A 84 2.73 15.00 -9.77
N TYR A 85 3.13 14.13 -8.86
CA TYR A 85 3.85 14.48 -7.65
C TYR A 85 5.21 13.81 -7.74
N PHE A 86 6.23 14.41 -7.15
CA PHE A 86 7.58 13.87 -7.24
C PHE A 86 8.03 13.32 -5.89
N ARG A 87 8.59 12.13 -5.92
CA ARG A 87 9.10 11.48 -4.73
C ARG A 87 10.58 11.76 -4.61
N LYS A 88 10.99 12.27 -3.47
CA LYS A 88 12.38 12.63 -3.20
C LYS A 88 12.77 12.09 -1.84
N GLU A 89 14.06 11.90 -1.63
CA GLU A 89 14.53 11.54 -0.30
C GLU A 89 15.26 12.71 0.30
N GLU A 90 14.90 13.07 1.51
CA GLU A 90 15.52 14.17 2.22
C GLU A 90 15.86 13.70 3.61
N ASN A 91 17.13 13.71 3.93
CA ASN A 91 17.60 13.27 5.25
C ASN A 91 17.15 11.85 5.57
N GLY A 92 17.12 11.00 4.56
CA GLY A 92 16.72 9.61 4.73
C GLY A 92 15.22 9.37 4.76
N ILE A 93 14.42 10.42 4.55
CA ILE A 93 12.97 10.29 4.59
C ILE A 93 12.41 10.55 3.20
N ALA A 94 11.53 9.67 2.73
CA ALA A 94 10.87 9.86 1.44
C ALA A 94 9.78 10.90 1.59
N VAL A 95 9.76 11.89 0.71
CA VAL A 95 8.82 12.98 0.71
C VAL A 95 8.17 13.05 -0.65
N ILE A 96 6.86 13.29 -0.68
CA ILE A 96 6.11 13.44 -1.93
C ILE A 96 5.72 14.92 -2.06
N ASP A 97 6.12 15.53 -3.16
CA ASP A 97 5.98 16.97 -3.37
C ASP A 97 5.14 17.21 -4.62
N GLY A 98 4.08 17.94 -4.50
CA GLY A 98 3.20 18.20 -5.64
C GLY A 98 2.26 19.36 -5.42
N PRO A 99 1.24 19.48 -6.24
CA PRO A 99 0.37 20.65 -6.25
C PRO A 99 -0.30 20.95 -4.92
N ASN A 100 -0.56 19.93 -4.13
CA ASN A 100 -1.28 20.12 -2.88
C ASN A 100 -0.38 20.24 -1.67
N GLY A 101 0.91 20.27 -1.86
CA GLY A 101 1.84 20.43 -0.76
C GLY A 101 2.90 19.36 -0.76
N ARG A 102 3.59 19.24 0.35
CA ARG A 102 4.76 18.45 0.47
C ARG A 102 4.76 17.76 1.82
N TRP A 103 4.60 16.44 1.82
CA TRP A 103 4.55 15.67 3.05
C TRP A 103 5.29 14.37 2.88
N PRO A 104 5.72 13.74 3.97
CA PRO A 104 6.33 12.42 3.88
C PRO A 104 5.43 11.41 3.18
N GLU A 105 6.05 10.42 2.57
CA GLU A 105 5.32 9.34 1.94
C GLU A 105 4.44 8.66 2.99
N GLY A 106 3.20 8.36 2.65
CA GLY A 106 2.27 7.76 3.57
C GLY A 106 1.51 8.74 4.46
N HIS A 107 1.84 10.03 4.38
CA HIS A 107 1.22 11.02 5.25
C HIS A 107 -0.26 11.20 4.89
N PRO A 108 -1.13 11.34 5.91
CA PRO A 108 -2.57 11.43 5.66
C PRO A 108 -3.01 12.66 4.88
N ASN A 109 -2.17 13.68 4.76
CA ASN A 109 -2.54 14.84 3.98
C ASN A 109 -2.45 14.59 2.47
N HIS A 110 -1.83 13.49 2.04
CA HIS A 110 -1.91 13.13 0.65
C HIS A 110 -3.31 12.58 0.37
N PRO A 111 -3.99 13.03 -0.67
CA PRO A 111 -5.39 12.62 -0.90
C PRO A 111 -5.57 11.12 -1.07
N TRP A 112 -4.61 10.44 -1.69
CA TRP A 112 -4.72 8.99 -1.85
C TRP A 112 -4.59 8.27 -0.51
N GLU A 113 -3.83 8.84 0.42
CA GLU A 113 -3.69 8.25 1.74
C GLU A 113 -4.92 8.55 2.59
N ALA A 114 -5.48 9.73 2.46
CA ALA A 114 -6.70 10.06 3.21
C ALA A 114 -7.83 9.10 2.83
N GLU A 115 -7.96 8.77 1.56
CA GLU A 115 -8.98 7.81 1.13
C GLU A 115 -8.69 6.41 1.68
N ALA A 116 -7.44 5.99 1.68
CA ALA A 116 -7.08 4.67 2.16
C ALA A 116 -7.28 4.55 3.66
N ILE A 117 -6.99 5.62 4.40
CA ILE A 117 -7.21 5.65 5.84
C ILE A 117 -8.70 5.57 6.13
N ALA A 118 -9.52 6.28 5.36
CA ALA A 118 -10.96 6.20 5.54
C ALA A 118 -11.45 4.77 5.29
N ALA A 119 -10.85 4.07 4.33
CA ALA A 119 -11.25 2.71 4.02
C ALA A 119 -10.95 1.74 5.17
N GLU A 120 -9.94 2.03 5.99
CA GLU A 120 -9.62 1.20 7.13
C GLU A 120 -10.77 1.12 8.11
N LYS A 121 -11.61 2.14 8.13
CA LYS A 121 -12.68 2.23 9.10
C LYS A 121 -13.98 1.62 8.64
N ILE A 122 -14.03 1.13 7.41
CA ILE A 122 -15.23 0.52 6.93
C ILE A 122 -15.41 -0.82 7.60
N ASN A 123 -16.58 -1.00 8.20
CA ASN A 123 -16.84 -2.23 8.91
C ASN A 123 -17.64 -3.15 8.01
N ASN A 124 -17.00 -4.19 7.54
CA ASN A 124 -17.63 -5.11 6.62
C ASN A 124 -18.66 -6.00 7.27
N ASN A 125 -18.74 -5.92 8.56
CA ASN A 125 -19.69 -6.73 9.25
C ASN A 125 -20.98 -6.11 9.52
N LYS A 126 -21.17 -4.90 9.14
CA LYS A 126 -22.21 -4.19 9.53
C LYS A 126 -23.20 -4.46 8.68
N GLU A 127 -23.60 -4.72 8.42
CA GLU A 127 -24.49 -4.96 7.65
C GLU A 127 -24.98 -5.74 7.98
#